data_d4c6d6dfcc5bb352b269bb00fdab53d3
#
_entry.id   d4c6d6dfcc5bb352b269bb00fdab53d3
#
_cell.length_a   1.000
_cell.length_b   1.000
_cell.length_c   1.000
_cell.angle_alpha   90.00
_cell.angle_beta   90.00
_cell.angle_gamma   90.00
#
_symmetry.space_group_name_H-M   'P 1'
#
loop_
_entity.id
_entity.type
_entity.pdbx_description
1 polymer ?
#
loop_
_entity_poly.entity_id
_entity_poly.type
_entity_poly.pdbx_seq_one_letter_code
_entity_poly.pdbx_strand_id
1 'polypeptide(L)'
;MKKENLNQLIQNTKIQYLSLNEIKPYNNNPRKIKNVDKVAKSIAEFGFQQPIVVDKNNIIIVGHTRFQASKQLGLEKVPVLIADLTEQQAKAYRIVDNR
;
A
#
# COMPACT_ATOMS: atom_id res chain seq x y z
N MET A 1 7.38 1.04 23.50
CA MET A 1 8.48 0.70 22.59
C MET A 1 9.67 1.58 22.86
N LYS A 2 10.86 1.01 22.91
CA LYS A 2 12.08 1.77 23.13
C LYS A 2 12.44 2.56 21.86
N LYS A 3 13.06 3.71 22.07
CA LYS A 3 13.47 4.60 20.99
C LYS A 3 14.37 3.89 19.96
N GLU A 4 15.24 3.02 20.42
CA GLU A 4 16.17 2.27 19.56
C GLU A 4 15.42 1.36 18.60
N ASN A 5 14.39 0.66 19.07
CA ASN A 5 13.57 -0.22 18.24
C ASN A 5 12.81 0.59 17.20
N LEU A 6 12.33 1.76 17.58
CA LEU A 6 11.63 2.63 16.67
C LEU A 6 12.54 3.11 15.54
N ASN A 7 13.76 3.48 15.86
CA ASN A 7 14.73 3.89 14.84
C ASN A 7 15.03 2.76 13.85
N GLN A 8 15.15 1.52 14.33
CA GLN A 8 15.36 0.37 13.45
C GLN A 8 14.19 0.16 12.51
N LEU A 9 12.97 0.28 13.00
CA LEU A 9 11.78 0.13 12.17
C LEU A 9 11.75 1.17 11.07
N ILE A 10 12.12 2.40 11.37
CA ILE A 10 12.18 3.48 10.38
C ILE A 10 13.24 3.19 9.32
N GLN A 11 14.41 2.73 9.75
CA GLN A 11 15.52 2.44 8.84
C GLN A 11 15.22 1.28 7.90
N ASN A 12 14.40 0.33 8.33
CA ASN A 12 14.04 -0.83 7.52
C ASN A 12 12.89 -0.55 6.56
N THR A 13 12.37 0.67 6.57
CA THR A 13 11.30 1.08 5.67
C THR A 13 11.89 1.53 4.36
N LYS A 14 11.63 0.80 3.29
CA LYS A 14 12.14 1.11 1.96
C LYS A 14 11.03 1.15 0.94
N ILE A 15 11.08 2.14 0.06
CA ILE A 15 10.15 2.26 -1.05
C ILE A 15 10.77 1.61 -2.27
N GLN A 16 10.01 0.74 -2.92
CA GLN A 16 10.42 0.08 -4.15
C GLN A 16 9.39 0.37 -5.23
N TYR A 17 9.80 0.22 -6.47
CA TYR A 17 8.88 0.36 -7.61
C TYR A 17 8.57 -1.03 -8.13
N LEU A 18 7.32 -1.46 -7.94
CA LEU A 18 6.87 -2.79 -8.35
C LEU A 18 5.88 -2.67 -9.51
N SER A 19 5.90 -3.69 -10.36
CA SER A 19 4.89 -3.84 -11.40
C SER A 19 3.53 -4.08 -10.73
N LEU A 20 2.47 -3.53 -11.31
CA LEU A 20 1.11 -3.78 -10.81
C LEU A 20 0.79 -5.28 -10.79
N ASN A 21 1.39 -6.06 -11.71
CA ASN A 21 1.18 -7.50 -11.76
C ASN A 21 1.77 -8.23 -10.56
N GLU A 22 2.72 -7.62 -9.86
CA GLU A 22 3.36 -8.21 -8.69
C GLU A 22 2.60 -7.92 -7.40
N ILE A 23 1.64 -7.01 -7.44
CA ILE A 23 0.87 -6.57 -6.28
C ILE A 23 -0.46 -7.29 -6.25
N LYS A 24 -0.82 -7.81 -5.09
CA LYS A 24 -2.06 -8.58 -4.92
C LYS A 24 -3.02 -7.84 -4.00
N PRO A 25 -4.27 -7.65 -4.40
CA PRO A 25 -5.26 -7.09 -3.49
C PRO A 25 -5.58 -8.07 -2.37
N TYR A 26 -5.98 -7.54 -1.22
CA TYR A 26 -6.38 -8.37 -0.09
C TYR A 26 -7.82 -8.81 -0.27
N ASN A 27 -8.03 -10.11 -0.41
CA ASN A 27 -9.33 -10.67 -0.78
C ASN A 27 -10.42 -10.49 0.28
N ASN A 28 -10.02 -10.39 1.55
CA ASN A 28 -10.96 -10.26 2.66
C ASN A 28 -11.23 -8.81 3.05
N ASN A 29 -10.90 -7.87 2.16
CA ASN A 29 -11.12 -6.46 2.43
C ASN A 29 -12.62 -6.16 2.33
N PRO A 30 -13.32 -5.87 3.47
CA PRO A 30 -14.75 -5.61 3.44
C PRO A 30 -15.12 -4.25 2.90
N ARG A 31 -14.16 -3.37 2.74
CA ARG A 31 -14.39 -2.00 2.32
C ARG A 31 -14.64 -1.92 0.82
N LYS A 32 -15.74 -1.27 0.44
CA LYS A 32 -15.93 -0.93 -0.96
C LYS A 32 -14.89 0.11 -1.37
N ILE A 33 -14.29 -0.10 -2.53
CA ILE A 33 -13.33 0.84 -3.07
C ILE A 33 -14.10 2.02 -3.65
N LYS A 34 -13.84 3.21 -3.10
CA LYS A 34 -14.53 4.44 -3.51
C LYS A 34 -13.52 5.47 -3.99
N ASN A 35 -14.01 6.43 -4.73
CA ASN A 35 -13.21 7.58 -5.17
C ASN A 35 -12.02 7.21 -6.06
N VAL A 36 -12.12 6.10 -6.79
CA VAL A 36 -11.04 5.66 -7.69
C VAL A 36 -10.74 6.75 -8.73
N ASP A 37 -11.77 7.31 -9.35
CA ASP A 37 -11.61 8.35 -10.35
C ASP A 37 -10.94 9.59 -9.79
N LYS A 38 -11.31 9.98 -8.58
CA LYS A 38 -10.74 11.14 -7.90
C LYS A 38 -9.28 10.94 -7.59
N VAL A 39 -8.94 9.75 -7.09
CA VAL A 39 -7.55 9.40 -6.77
C VAL A 39 -6.73 9.29 -8.05
N ALA A 40 -7.29 8.69 -9.11
CA ALA A 40 -6.61 8.60 -10.40
C ALA A 40 -6.28 10.00 -10.95
N LYS A 41 -7.22 10.93 -10.86
CA LYS A 41 -7.00 12.30 -11.29
C LYS A 41 -5.90 12.97 -10.49
N SER A 42 -5.88 12.74 -9.18
CA SER A 42 -4.85 13.27 -8.29
C SER A 42 -3.47 12.72 -8.64
N ILE A 43 -3.38 11.42 -8.89
CA ILE A 43 -2.12 10.79 -9.27
C ILE A 43 -1.63 11.35 -10.61
N ALA A 44 -2.53 11.51 -11.57
CA ALA A 44 -2.18 12.05 -12.88
C ALA A 44 -1.68 13.48 -12.80
N GLU A 45 -2.22 14.26 -11.88
CA GLU A 45 -1.87 15.68 -11.74
C GLU A 45 -0.65 15.89 -10.85
N PHE A 46 -0.56 15.19 -9.73
CA PHE A 46 0.45 15.45 -8.70
C PHE A 46 1.44 14.30 -8.51
N GLY A 47 1.24 13.18 -9.17
CA GLY A 47 2.04 12.00 -8.95
C GLY A 47 1.64 11.26 -7.67
N PHE A 48 2.39 10.21 -7.35
CA PHE A 48 2.18 9.46 -6.12
C PHE A 48 2.76 10.23 -4.94
N GLN A 49 1.90 10.67 -4.03
CA GLN A 49 2.33 11.34 -2.81
C GLN A 49 2.52 10.37 -1.65
N GLN A 50 1.89 9.20 -1.72
CA GLN A 50 2.02 8.15 -0.72
C GLN A 50 2.14 6.81 -1.42
N PRO A 51 3.06 5.94 -0.97
CA PRO A 51 3.19 4.62 -1.58
C PRO A 51 2.05 3.70 -1.18
N ILE A 52 1.87 2.64 -1.95
CA ILE A 52 1.01 1.53 -1.57
C ILE A 52 1.80 0.68 -0.57
N VAL A 53 1.18 0.27 0.52
CA VAL A 53 1.85 -0.55 1.54
C VAL A 53 1.41 -2.00 1.34
N VAL A 54 2.37 -2.90 1.22
CA VAL A 54 2.11 -4.33 1.07
C VAL A 54 2.86 -5.10 2.14
N ASP A 55 2.45 -6.35 2.38
CA ASP A 55 3.18 -7.25 3.27
C ASP A 55 4.30 -7.97 2.50
N LYS A 56 4.97 -8.92 3.16
CA LYS A 56 6.08 -9.67 2.55
C LYS A 56 5.68 -10.46 1.31
N ASN A 57 4.40 -10.76 1.18
CA ASN A 57 3.87 -11.53 0.06
C ASN A 57 3.27 -10.63 -1.02
N ASN A 58 3.55 -9.33 -0.96
CA ASN A 58 3.05 -8.32 -1.88
C ASN A 58 1.53 -8.16 -1.84
N ILE A 59 0.91 -8.51 -0.73
CA ILE A 59 -0.53 -8.33 -0.53
C ILE A 59 -0.77 -6.97 0.10
N ILE A 60 -1.70 -6.22 -0.48
CA ILE A 60 -1.95 -4.83 -0.06
C ILE A 60 -2.43 -4.76 1.38
N ILE A 61 -1.80 -3.88 2.16
CA ILE A 61 -2.26 -3.50 3.50
C ILE A 61 -3.00 -2.16 3.41
N VAL A 62 -2.38 -1.17 2.78
CA VAL A 62 -2.94 0.17 2.62
C VAL A 62 -2.81 0.57 1.15
N GLY A 63 -3.86 1.15 0.58
CA GLY A 63 -3.78 1.73 -0.75
C GLY A 63 -4.54 0.97 -1.82
N HIS A 64 -5.62 0.27 -1.47
CA HIS A 64 -6.45 -0.42 -2.48
C HIS A 64 -7.00 0.56 -3.52
N THR A 65 -7.41 1.76 -3.10
CA THR A 65 -7.92 2.77 -4.03
C THR A 65 -6.81 3.25 -4.97
N ARG A 66 -5.61 3.48 -4.44
CA ARG A 66 -4.45 3.87 -5.27
C ARG A 66 -4.10 2.78 -6.26
N PHE A 67 -4.20 1.52 -5.84
CA PHE A 67 -3.93 0.38 -6.71
C PHE A 67 -4.92 0.34 -7.88
N GLN A 68 -6.22 0.49 -7.61
CA GLN A 68 -7.23 0.51 -8.65
C GLN A 68 -7.08 1.74 -9.56
N ALA A 69 -6.77 2.89 -8.97
CA ALA A 69 -6.52 4.11 -9.74
C ALA A 69 -5.33 3.93 -10.68
N SER A 70 -4.29 3.27 -10.22
CA SER A 70 -3.11 3.00 -11.04
C SER A 70 -3.42 2.09 -12.20
N LYS A 71 -4.26 1.09 -12.00
CA LYS A 71 -4.74 0.24 -13.10
C LYS A 71 -5.53 1.05 -14.13
N GLN A 72 -6.41 1.92 -13.64
CA GLN A 72 -7.22 2.77 -14.50
C GLN A 72 -6.34 3.69 -15.36
N LEU A 73 -5.25 4.18 -14.78
CA LEU A 73 -4.31 5.04 -15.51
C LEU A 73 -3.36 4.27 -16.44
N GLY A 74 -3.34 2.95 -16.34
CA GLY A 74 -2.46 2.13 -17.16
C GLY A 74 -1.00 2.23 -16.76
N LEU A 75 -0.70 2.47 -15.50
CA LEU A 75 0.67 2.54 -15.02
C LEU A 75 1.30 1.16 -14.98
N GLU A 76 2.58 1.08 -15.34
CA GLU A 76 3.31 -0.19 -15.31
C GLU A 76 3.87 -0.47 -13.93
N LYS A 77 4.43 0.55 -13.29
CA LYS A 77 5.07 0.43 -11.97
C LYS A 77 4.57 1.53 -11.07
N VAL A 78 4.52 1.20 -9.78
CA VAL A 78 4.07 2.14 -8.76
C VAL A 78 4.99 2.05 -7.55
N PRO A 79 5.08 3.14 -6.75
CA PRO A 79 5.87 3.10 -5.52
C PRO A 79 5.17 2.26 -4.47
N VAL A 80 5.92 1.34 -3.88
CA VAL A 80 5.40 0.39 -2.89
C VAL A 80 6.34 0.36 -1.70
N LEU A 81 5.77 0.36 -0.51
CA LEU A 81 6.48 0.16 0.72
C LEU A 81 6.18 -1.26 1.20
N ILE A 82 7.22 -2.09 1.28
CA ILE A 82 7.06 -3.45 1.77
C ILE A 82 7.26 -3.44 3.28
N ALA A 83 6.18 -3.73 4.01
CA ALA A 83 6.22 -3.77 5.47
C ALA A 83 6.66 -5.16 5.91
N ASP A 84 7.77 -5.22 6.64
CA ASP A 84 8.28 -6.48 7.17
C ASP A 84 7.53 -6.82 8.45
N LEU A 85 6.31 -7.32 8.28
CA LEU A 85 5.40 -7.64 9.37
C LEU A 85 5.07 -9.13 9.36
N THR A 86 4.80 -9.68 10.54
CA THR A 86 4.23 -11.02 10.63
C THR A 86 2.79 -10.99 10.10
N GLU A 87 2.24 -12.17 9.83
CA GLU A 87 0.84 -12.25 9.37
C GLU A 87 -0.14 -11.62 10.37
N GLN A 88 0.11 -11.84 11.67
CA GLN A 88 -0.73 -11.25 12.71
C GLN A 88 -0.63 -9.72 12.72
N GLN A 89 0.58 -9.19 12.58
CA GLN A 89 0.79 -7.75 12.53
C GLN A 89 0.13 -7.15 11.29
N ALA A 90 0.25 -7.81 10.15
CA ALA A 90 -0.38 -7.34 8.92
C ALA A 90 -1.91 -7.32 9.04
N LYS A 91 -2.50 -8.35 9.65
CA LYS A 91 -3.93 -8.38 9.90
C LYS A 91 -4.38 -7.25 10.82
N ALA A 92 -3.63 -7.02 11.89
CA ALA A 92 -3.93 -5.94 12.82
C ALA A 92 -3.87 -4.57 12.13
N TYR A 93 -2.86 -4.37 11.30
CA TYR A 93 -2.69 -3.12 10.56
C TYR A 93 -3.88 -2.89 9.62
N ARG A 94 -4.30 -3.92 8.91
CA ARG A 94 -5.45 -3.81 7.99
C ARG A 94 -6.73 -3.41 8.74
N ILE A 95 -6.94 -3.96 9.92
CA ILE A 95 -8.11 -3.62 10.75
C ILE A 95 -8.07 -2.15 11.13
N VAL A 96 -6.91 -1.67 11.57
CA VAL A 96 -6.75 -0.27 11.97
C VAL A 96 -6.98 0.67 10.78
N ASP A 97 -6.47 0.31 9.62
CA ASP A 97 -6.56 1.14 8.42
C ASP A 97 -7.98 1.19 7.84
N ASN A 98 -8.77 0.15 8.05
CA ASN A 98 -10.12 0.03 7.46
C ASN A 98 -11.22 0.65 8.32
N ARG A 99 -10.90 1.54 9.18
CA ARG A 99 -11.92 2.24 9.98
C ARG A 99 -12.82 3.13 9.15
#